data_73e62cd36e7af013557bcf638efbc61a
#
_entry.id   73e62cd36e7af013557bcf638efbc61a
#
_cell.length_a   1.000
_cell.length_b   1.000
_cell.length_c   1.000
_cell.angle_alpha   90.00
_cell.angle_beta   90.00
_cell.angle_gamma   90.00
#
_symmetry.space_group_name_H-M   'P 1'
#
loop_
_entity.id
_entity.type
_entity.pdbx_description
1 polymer ?
#
loop_
_entity_poly.entity_id
_entity_poly.type
_entity_poly.pdbx_seq_one_letter_code
_entity_poly.pdbx_strand_id
1 'polypeptide(L)'
;MSGRILVVDDNKVIRQLIRVNLELEGFEVVTAADGAECLDVVHQVRPDVVTLDVVMPRLNGLHTAARLRSDPRTWDIPIAIVSACTQGEVDNGESVGVDAFLAKPFEPTDLVRTVGMLVREARQRQRGAAGGAEEEDGESDGGGGAAERGAPSGGVATSGGVGMVDAGGE
;
A
#
# COMPACT_ATOMS: atom_id res chain seq x y z
N MET A 1 3.45 21.19 -1.75
CA MET A 1 3.00 19.84 -2.09
C MET A 1 1.49 19.78 -2.05
N SER A 2 0.87 19.01 -2.91
CA SER A 2 -0.56 18.81 -2.91
C SER A 2 -0.89 17.33 -2.78
N GLY A 3 -2.03 17.04 -2.18
CA GLY A 3 -2.52 15.70 -1.95
C GLY A 3 -3.54 15.71 -0.81
N ARG A 4 -4.36 14.69 -0.75
CA ARG A 4 -5.34 14.52 0.32
C ARG A 4 -4.93 13.37 1.22
N ILE A 5 -4.84 13.64 2.50
CA ILE A 5 -4.38 12.67 3.50
C ILE A 5 -5.52 12.38 4.47
N LEU A 6 -5.80 11.11 4.68
CA LEU A 6 -6.71 10.66 5.73
C LEU A 6 -5.89 10.27 6.96
N VAL A 7 -6.06 10.99 8.04
CA VAL A 7 -5.33 10.80 9.29
C VAL A 7 -6.23 10.09 10.30
N VAL A 8 -5.81 8.90 10.72
CA VAL A 8 -6.59 8.05 11.63
C VAL A 8 -5.80 7.83 12.92
N ASP A 9 -6.27 8.42 13.99
CA ASP A 9 -5.68 8.30 15.33
C ASP A 9 -6.76 8.57 16.37
N ASP A 10 -6.84 7.76 17.40
CA ASP A 10 -7.82 7.94 18.48
C ASP A 10 -7.45 9.07 19.44
N ASN A 11 -6.20 9.43 19.52
CA ASN A 11 -5.72 10.54 20.33
C ASN A 11 -5.94 11.88 19.61
N LYS A 12 -6.83 12.69 20.15
CA LYS A 12 -7.18 13.99 19.54
C LYS A 12 -5.99 14.92 19.40
N VAL A 13 -5.08 14.93 20.38
CA VAL A 13 -3.90 15.80 20.35
C VAL A 13 -2.93 15.39 19.24
N ILE A 14 -2.65 14.10 19.12
CA ILE A 14 -1.79 13.56 18.07
C ILE A 14 -2.43 13.77 16.70
N ARG A 15 -3.71 13.53 16.57
CA ARG A 15 -4.47 13.73 15.33
C ARG A 15 -4.38 15.18 14.85
N GLN A 16 -4.55 16.13 15.76
CA GLN A 16 -4.41 17.56 15.45
C GLN A 16 -2.97 17.96 15.11
N LEU A 17 -2.00 17.40 15.82
CA LEU A 17 -0.58 17.64 15.54
C LEU A 17 -0.22 17.18 14.11
N ILE A 18 -0.62 16.00 13.73
CA ILE A 18 -0.41 15.47 12.37
C ILE A 18 -1.11 16.34 11.34
N ARG A 19 -2.36 16.68 11.58
CA ARG A 19 -3.16 17.53 10.70
C ARG A 19 -2.49 18.87 10.43
N VAL A 20 -2.14 19.59 11.48
CA VAL A 20 -1.55 20.94 11.35
C VAL A 20 -0.24 20.89 10.58
N ASN A 21 0.64 19.94 10.87
CA ASN A 21 1.91 19.82 10.18
C ASN A 21 1.75 19.50 8.69
N LEU A 22 0.81 18.64 8.35
CA LEU A 22 0.54 18.31 6.95
C LEU A 22 -0.15 19.48 6.20
N GLU A 23 -1.08 20.18 6.83
CA GLU A 23 -1.73 21.35 6.24
C GLU A 23 -0.73 22.49 5.98
N LEU A 24 0.23 22.69 6.87
CA LEU A 24 1.30 23.68 6.67
C LEU A 24 2.15 23.40 5.43
N GLU A 25 2.25 22.14 5.02
CA GLU A 25 2.97 21.74 3.81
C GLU A 25 2.09 21.73 2.55
N GLY A 26 0.84 22.15 2.66
CA GLY A 26 -0.08 22.26 1.55
C GLY A 26 -0.94 21.04 1.28
N PHE A 27 -0.93 20.05 2.15
CA PHE A 27 -1.83 18.88 2.05
C PHE A 27 -3.23 19.23 2.54
N GLU A 28 -4.24 18.65 1.90
CA GLU A 28 -5.60 18.64 2.42
C GLU A 28 -5.73 17.45 3.38
N VAL A 29 -6.23 17.68 4.58
CA VAL A 29 -6.31 16.66 5.62
C VAL A 29 -7.74 16.42 6.04
N VAL A 30 -8.15 15.16 6.04
CA VAL A 30 -9.39 14.68 6.65
C VAL A 30 -8.99 13.74 7.78
N THR A 31 -9.70 13.81 8.89
CA THR A 31 -9.38 13.02 10.09
C THR A 31 -10.47 12.00 10.40
N ALA A 32 -10.07 10.88 10.99
CA ALA A 32 -10.94 9.88 11.57
C ALA A 32 -10.42 9.48 12.95
N ALA A 33 -11.32 9.19 13.87
CA ALA A 33 -10.96 8.91 15.26
C ALA A 33 -10.67 7.43 15.55
N ASP A 34 -11.04 6.55 14.64
CA ASP A 34 -10.79 5.11 14.75
C ASP A 34 -10.88 4.42 13.38
N GLY A 35 -10.56 3.12 13.38
CA GLY A 35 -10.56 2.34 12.15
C GLY A 35 -11.93 2.17 11.50
N ALA A 36 -12.98 2.09 12.28
CA ALA A 36 -14.34 1.97 11.76
C ALA A 36 -14.76 3.23 11.02
N GLU A 37 -14.51 4.40 11.60
CA GLU A 37 -14.75 5.70 10.93
C GLU A 37 -13.90 5.85 9.67
N CYS A 38 -12.65 5.39 9.70
CA CYS A 38 -11.79 5.37 8.52
C CYS A 38 -12.45 4.62 7.36
N LEU A 39 -12.94 3.42 7.61
CA LEU A 39 -13.59 2.60 6.59
C LEU A 39 -14.90 3.22 6.08
N ASP A 40 -15.61 3.93 6.94
CA ASP A 40 -16.85 4.62 6.57
C ASP A 40 -16.60 5.81 5.62
N VAL A 41 -15.51 6.54 5.81
CA VAL A 41 -15.26 7.78 5.07
C VAL A 41 -14.29 7.64 3.90
N VAL A 42 -13.48 6.60 3.87
CA VAL A 42 -12.39 6.46 2.89
C VAL A 42 -12.86 6.52 1.44
N HIS A 43 -14.01 5.98 1.13
CA HIS A 43 -14.56 5.99 -0.24
C HIS A 43 -15.00 7.35 -0.72
N GLN A 44 -15.46 8.20 0.20
CA GLN A 44 -15.86 9.58 -0.09
C GLN A 44 -14.66 10.51 -0.14
N VAL A 45 -13.71 10.30 0.78
CA VAL A 45 -12.50 11.13 0.89
C VAL A 45 -11.56 10.89 -0.28
N ARG A 46 -11.39 9.66 -0.71
CA ARG A 46 -10.42 9.25 -1.74
C ARG A 46 -9.04 9.81 -1.48
N PRO A 47 -8.42 9.41 -0.37
CA PRO A 47 -7.12 9.96 -0.01
C PRO A 47 -6.00 9.43 -0.90
N ASP A 48 -4.95 10.23 -1.02
CA ASP A 48 -3.71 9.81 -1.66
C ASP A 48 -2.85 8.97 -0.72
N VAL A 49 -2.99 9.16 0.58
CA VAL A 49 -2.29 8.41 1.64
C VAL A 49 -3.20 8.32 2.86
N VAL A 50 -3.14 7.20 3.55
CA VAL A 50 -3.77 7.01 4.86
C VAL A 50 -2.68 6.83 5.92
N THR A 51 -2.74 7.59 7.00
CA THR A 51 -1.92 7.35 8.19
C THR A 51 -2.77 6.69 9.27
N LEU A 52 -2.26 5.61 9.85
CA LEU A 52 -3.01 4.79 10.81
C LEU A 52 -2.21 4.61 12.11
N ASP A 53 -2.84 4.92 13.24
CA ASP A 53 -2.39 4.40 14.53
C ASP A 53 -2.79 2.93 14.66
N VAL A 54 -2.01 2.14 15.37
CA VAL A 54 -2.30 0.71 15.58
C VAL A 54 -3.29 0.52 16.71
N VAL A 55 -3.03 1.11 17.86
CA VAL A 55 -3.84 0.89 19.07
C VAL A 55 -5.01 1.88 19.10
N MET A 56 -6.16 1.43 18.66
CA MET A 56 -7.38 2.23 18.61
C MET A 56 -8.59 1.40 19.09
N PRO A 57 -9.61 2.03 19.70
CA PRO A 57 -10.87 1.33 20.02
C PRO A 57 -11.63 0.95 18.75
N ARG A 58 -12.56 0.03 18.89
CA ARG A 58 -13.46 -0.53 17.88
C ARG A 58 -12.73 -1.35 16.81
N LEU A 59 -11.75 -0.78 16.11
CA LEU A 59 -10.98 -1.49 15.10
C LEU A 59 -9.55 -0.94 15.08
N ASN A 60 -8.57 -1.78 15.37
CA ASN A 60 -7.16 -1.36 15.37
C ASN A 60 -6.64 -1.07 13.97
N GLY A 61 -5.49 -0.36 13.90
CA GLY A 61 -4.93 0.08 12.63
C GLY A 61 -4.49 -1.04 11.71
N LEU A 62 -4.00 -2.15 12.23
CA LEU A 62 -3.59 -3.29 11.40
C LEU A 62 -4.79 -4.01 10.77
N HIS A 63 -5.88 -4.17 11.51
CA HIS A 63 -7.13 -4.67 10.96
C HIS A 63 -7.72 -3.72 9.93
N THR A 64 -7.65 -2.42 10.19
CA THR A 64 -8.09 -1.38 9.25
C THR A 64 -7.28 -1.47 7.94
N ALA A 65 -5.96 -1.58 8.05
CA ALA A 65 -5.08 -1.74 6.89
C ALA A 65 -5.42 -3.01 6.09
N ALA A 66 -5.65 -4.12 6.76
CA ALA A 66 -6.06 -5.37 6.10
C ALA A 66 -7.38 -5.21 5.33
N ARG A 67 -8.34 -4.51 5.91
CA ARG A 67 -9.62 -4.20 5.26
C ARG A 67 -9.44 -3.30 4.04
N LEU A 68 -8.59 -2.29 4.13
CA LEU A 68 -8.28 -1.42 2.99
C LEU A 68 -7.62 -2.21 1.86
N ARG A 69 -6.71 -3.11 2.16
CA ARG A 69 -6.02 -3.94 1.17
C ARG A 69 -6.93 -4.98 0.50
N SER A 70 -7.97 -5.43 1.18
CA SER A 70 -8.91 -6.41 0.64
C SER A 70 -10.05 -5.82 -0.19
N ASP A 71 -10.21 -4.50 -0.20
CA ASP A 71 -11.24 -3.81 -0.98
C ASP A 71 -10.66 -3.33 -2.33
N PRO A 72 -11.26 -3.71 -3.47
CA PRO A 72 -10.78 -3.29 -4.80
C PRO A 72 -10.73 -1.78 -5.01
N ARG A 73 -11.46 -1.01 -4.20
CA ARG A 73 -11.52 0.45 -4.31
C ARG A 73 -10.41 1.15 -3.54
N THR A 74 -9.75 0.44 -2.60
CA THR A 74 -8.77 1.03 -1.68
C THR A 74 -7.46 0.25 -1.58
N TRP A 75 -7.34 -0.88 -2.26
CA TRP A 75 -6.20 -1.79 -2.12
C TRP A 75 -4.85 -1.15 -2.46
N ASP A 76 -4.83 -0.14 -3.32
CA ASP A 76 -3.63 0.52 -3.82
C ASP A 76 -3.31 1.84 -3.09
N ILE A 77 -4.16 2.28 -2.15
CA ILE A 77 -3.89 3.49 -1.37
C ILE A 77 -2.69 3.25 -0.45
N PRO A 78 -1.63 4.07 -0.54
CA PRO A 78 -0.49 3.96 0.37
C PRO A 78 -0.91 4.15 1.83
N ILE A 79 -0.38 3.29 2.70
CA ILE A 79 -0.66 3.30 4.13
C ILE A 79 0.64 3.48 4.91
N ALA A 80 0.66 4.45 5.79
CA ALA A 80 1.72 4.66 6.77
C ALA A 80 1.19 4.35 8.18
N ILE A 81 1.85 3.47 8.89
CA ILE A 81 1.58 3.22 10.31
C ILE A 81 2.33 4.26 11.14
N VAL A 82 1.60 4.97 12.00
CA VAL A 82 2.17 5.95 12.95
C VAL A 82 1.83 5.48 14.35
N SER A 83 2.75 4.77 14.99
CA SER A 83 2.53 4.14 16.29
C SER A 83 3.84 3.94 17.04
N ALA A 84 3.83 3.17 18.12
CA ALA A 84 5.06 2.79 18.84
C ALA A 84 6.03 1.98 17.94
N CYS A 85 5.55 1.37 16.88
CA CYS A 85 6.33 0.57 15.93
C CYS A 85 7.14 -0.53 16.63
N THR A 86 6.48 -1.29 17.51
CA THR A 86 7.07 -2.48 18.09
C THR A 86 7.40 -3.50 17.00
N GLN A 87 8.30 -4.43 17.26
CA GLN A 87 8.65 -5.44 16.27
C GLN A 87 7.44 -6.23 15.79
N GLY A 88 6.52 -6.56 16.70
CA GLY A 88 5.27 -7.25 16.32
C GLY A 88 4.38 -6.42 15.41
N GLU A 89 4.26 -5.12 15.65
CA GLU A 89 3.50 -4.20 14.80
C GLU A 89 4.12 -4.07 13.42
N VAL A 90 5.45 -3.97 13.32
CA VAL A 90 6.17 -3.89 12.06
C VAL A 90 5.99 -5.17 11.26
N ASP A 91 6.20 -6.33 11.87
CA ASP A 91 6.06 -7.63 11.21
C ASP A 91 4.63 -7.84 10.69
N ASN A 92 3.63 -7.53 11.49
CA ASN A 92 2.21 -7.64 11.09
C ASN A 92 1.85 -6.63 10.00
N GLY A 93 2.38 -5.42 10.07
CA GLY A 93 2.19 -4.39 9.04
C GLY A 93 2.80 -4.78 7.70
N GLU A 94 4.00 -5.32 7.70
CA GLU A 94 4.64 -5.85 6.49
C GLU A 94 3.84 -6.99 5.88
N SER A 95 3.32 -7.89 6.71
CA SER A 95 2.47 -9.00 6.28
C SER A 95 1.17 -8.51 5.62
N VAL A 96 0.58 -7.45 6.11
CA VAL A 96 -0.64 -6.83 5.55
C VAL A 96 -0.34 -6.05 4.28
N GLY A 97 0.87 -5.54 4.11
CA GLY A 97 1.27 -4.72 2.96
C GLY A 97 1.20 -3.22 3.24
N VAL A 98 1.61 -2.81 4.43
CA VAL A 98 1.79 -1.40 4.79
C VAL A 98 3.04 -0.85 4.12
N ASP A 99 2.99 0.39 3.66
CA ASP A 99 4.06 0.99 2.86
C ASP A 99 5.14 1.68 3.68
N ALA A 100 4.80 2.19 4.86
CA ALA A 100 5.76 2.91 5.70
C ALA A 100 5.38 2.82 7.18
N PHE A 101 6.38 3.04 8.02
CA PHE A 101 6.24 3.06 9.47
C PHE A 101 6.90 4.33 10.02
N LEU A 102 6.22 5.01 10.93
CA LEU A 102 6.73 6.17 11.64
C LEU A 102 6.51 5.97 13.13
N ALA A 103 7.62 5.88 13.88
CA ALA A 103 7.57 5.63 15.31
C ALA A 103 7.18 6.89 16.10
N LYS A 104 6.29 6.73 17.08
CA LYS A 104 5.99 7.78 18.05
C LYS A 104 6.99 7.73 19.22
N PRO A 105 7.47 8.85 19.72
CA PRO A 105 7.27 10.20 19.21
C PRO A 105 8.04 10.45 17.90
N PHE A 106 7.43 11.17 16.98
CA PHE A 106 8.03 11.48 15.67
C PHE A 106 8.37 12.97 15.57
N GLU A 107 9.34 13.27 14.72
CA GLU A 107 9.62 14.66 14.31
C GLU A 107 8.66 15.08 13.19
N PRO A 108 8.12 16.31 13.21
CA PRO A 108 7.24 16.78 12.15
C PRO A 108 7.84 16.68 10.73
N THR A 109 9.15 16.89 10.61
CA THR A 109 9.86 16.74 9.34
C THR A 109 9.87 15.33 8.82
N ASP A 110 9.96 14.34 9.68
CA ASP A 110 9.90 12.91 9.30
C ASP A 110 8.50 12.52 8.84
N LEU A 111 7.48 13.02 9.51
CA LEU A 111 6.08 12.84 9.12
C LEU A 111 5.84 13.38 7.71
N VAL A 112 6.21 14.62 7.46
CA VAL A 112 6.02 15.29 6.17
C VAL A 112 6.80 14.58 5.07
N ARG A 113 8.02 14.17 5.35
CA ARG A 113 8.86 13.42 4.40
C ARG A 113 8.23 12.08 4.03
N THR A 114 7.79 11.32 5.02
CA THR A 114 7.16 10.01 4.82
C THR A 114 5.89 10.12 3.98
N VAL A 115 4.99 11.02 4.35
CA VAL A 115 3.74 11.24 3.63
C VAL A 115 4.01 11.76 2.22
N GLY A 116 4.89 12.73 2.07
CA GLY A 116 5.26 13.29 0.76
C GLY A 116 5.86 12.26 -0.19
N MET A 117 6.69 11.37 0.33
CA MET A 117 7.26 10.27 -0.44
C MET A 117 6.15 9.32 -0.94
N LEU A 118 5.21 8.94 -0.08
CA LEU A 118 4.11 8.06 -0.45
C LEU A 118 3.17 8.70 -1.48
N VAL A 119 2.89 9.99 -1.37
CA VAL A 119 2.09 10.72 -2.36
C VAL A 119 2.77 10.70 -3.72
N ARG A 120 4.08 10.93 -3.77
CA ARG A 120 4.84 10.92 -5.02
C ARG A 120 4.88 9.53 -5.65
N GLU A 121 5.09 8.49 -4.86
CA GLU A 121 5.08 7.10 -5.35
C GLU A 121 3.71 6.70 -5.91
N ALA A 122 2.63 7.07 -5.24
CA ALA A 122 1.28 6.81 -5.71
C ALA A 122 1.00 7.50 -7.06
N ARG A 123 1.44 8.73 -7.23
CA ARG A 123 1.30 9.47 -8.49
C ARG A 123 2.13 8.90 -9.61
N GLN A 124 3.33 8.42 -9.33
CA GLN A 124 4.17 7.75 -10.32
C GLN A 124 3.53 6.45 -10.81
N ARG A 125 2.93 5.66 -9.93
CA ARG A 125 2.19 4.45 -10.30
C ARG A 125 1.00 4.77 -11.20
N GLN A 126 0.25 5.82 -10.89
CA GLN A 126 -0.90 6.26 -11.71
C GLN A 126 -0.45 6.74 -13.09
N ARG A 127 0.66 7.47 -13.19
CA ARG A 127 1.24 7.88 -14.46
C ARG A 127 1.76 6.72 -15.28
N GLY A 128 2.40 5.74 -14.65
CA GLY A 128 2.86 4.53 -15.30
C GLY A 128 1.71 3.70 -15.87
N ALA A 129 0.58 3.61 -15.16
CA ALA A 129 -0.61 2.93 -15.64
C ALA A 129 -1.30 3.68 -16.79
N ALA A 130 -1.29 5.01 -16.76
CA ALA A 130 -1.83 5.84 -17.83
C ALA A 130 -0.92 5.86 -19.09
N GLY A 131 0.39 5.81 -18.90
CA GLY A 131 1.36 5.77 -19.99
C GLY A 131 1.38 4.46 -20.78
N GLY A 132 0.85 3.39 -20.22
CA GLY A 132 0.74 2.10 -20.90
C GLY A 132 -0.41 1.99 -21.89
N ALA A 133 -1.27 2.99 -21.97
CA ALA A 133 -2.45 2.98 -22.83
C ALA A 133 -2.27 3.79 -24.11
N GLU A 134 -1.15 4.49 -24.32
CA GLU A 134 -0.94 5.40 -25.46
C GLU A 134 0.06 4.90 -26.49
N GLU A 135 0.51 3.64 -26.45
CA GLU A 135 1.42 3.09 -27.45
C GLU A 135 0.77 2.02 -28.35
N GLU A 136 -0.42 2.28 -28.86
CA GLU A 136 -0.97 1.49 -29.96
C GLU A 136 -1.51 2.37 -31.10
N ASP A 137 -0.67 3.24 -31.62
CA ASP A 137 -0.81 3.75 -32.96
C ASP A 137 0.53 3.64 -33.69
N GLY A 138 0.99 2.40 -33.80
CA GLY A 138 2.08 2.04 -34.66
C GLY A 138 1.51 1.52 -35.97
N GLU A 139 1.49 2.36 -36.95
CA GLU A 139 1.23 2.05 -38.32
C GLU A 139 2.07 0.87 -38.78
N SER A 140 1.45 -0.26 -38.96
CA SER A 140 2.09 -1.41 -39.56
C SER A 140 1.98 -1.31 -41.07
N ASP A 141 3.02 -0.82 -41.70
CA ASP A 141 3.20 -1.03 -43.10
C ASP A 141 3.86 -2.39 -43.33
N GLY A 142 3.21 -3.18 -44.13
CA GLY A 142 3.57 -4.53 -44.37
C GLY A 142 4.86 -4.69 -45.16
N GLY A 143 5.65 -5.60 -44.72
CA GLY A 143 6.74 -6.14 -45.50
C GLY A 143 6.91 -7.60 -45.16
N GLY A 144 6.52 -8.46 -46.06
CA GLY A 144 6.59 -9.88 -45.90
C GLY A 144 8.00 -10.39 -45.65
N GLY A 145 8.09 -11.27 -44.71
CA GLY A 145 9.28 -12.05 -44.48
C GLY A 145 8.87 -13.40 -43.92
N ALA A 146 9.16 -14.40 -44.70
CA ALA A 146 8.78 -15.77 -44.45
C ALA A 146 9.21 -16.27 -43.10
N ALA A 147 8.27 -16.90 -42.43
CA ALA A 147 8.49 -17.65 -41.25
C ALA A 147 9.33 -18.90 -41.52
N GLU A 148 10.42 -19.02 -40.86
CA GLU A 148 11.05 -20.30 -40.70
C GLU A 148 10.83 -20.80 -39.29
N ARG A 149 10.23 -21.92 -39.27
CA ARG A 149 9.83 -22.70 -38.12
C ARG A 149 11.04 -23.21 -37.34
N GLY A 150 11.15 -22.78 -36.13
CA GLY A 150 11.90 -23.54 -35.17
C GLY A 150 10.94 -24.11 -34.12
N ALA A 151 10.59 -25.32 -34.23
CA ALA A 151 9.88 -26.01 -33.23
C ALA A 151 10.85 -26.44 -32.11
N PRO A 152 10.68 -26.05 -30.87
CA PRO A 152 11.39 -26.67 -29.79
C PRO A 152 10.71 -28.00 -29.49
N SER A 153 11.41 -29.04 -29.78
CA SER A 153 11.05 -30.36 -29.30
C SER A 153 11.16 -30.46 -27.80
N GLY A 154 10.17 -31.08 -27.23
CA GLY A 154 9.94 -31.16 -25.82
C GLY A 154 11.09 -31.59 -24.93
N GLY A 155 11.22 -30.87 -23.88
CA GLY A 155 11.92 -31.31 -22.72
C GLY A 155 10.99 -32.13 -21.83
N VAL A 156 11.27 -33.36 -21.73
CA VAL A 156 10.58 -34.27 -20.85
C VAL A 156 11.02 -33.95 -19.41
N ALA A 157 10.10 -33.50 -18.62
CA ALA A 157 10.29 -33.47 -17.19
C ALA A 157 10.01 -34.86 -16.65
N THR A 158 11.02 -35.51 -16.21
CA THR A 158 10.86 -36.74 -15.47
C THR A 158 10.67 -36.41 -14.01
N SER A 159 9.55 -36.78 -13.54
CA SER A 159 9.23 -36.96 -12.14
C SER A 159 10.18 -37.96 -11.51
N GLY A 160 10.62 -37.69 -10.38
CA GLY A 160 11.32 -38.69 -9.60
C GLY A 160 11.53 -38.19 -8.20
N GLY A 161 10.89 -38.80 -7.30
CA GLY A 161 11.26 -38.59 -5.93
C GLY A 161 10.11 -38.70 -4.94
N VAL A 162 9.66 -39.89 -4.83
CA VAL A 162 8.91 -40.34 -3.67
C VAL A 162 9.89 -40.48 -2.51
N GLY A 163 9.82 -39.58 -1.59
CA GLY A 163 10.46 -39.71 -0.31
C GLY A 163 9.43 -40.00 0.75
N MET A 164 9.15 -41.24 0.91
CA MET A 164 8.41 -41.77 2.01
C MET A 164 9.31 -41.90 3.22
N VAL A 165 8.99 -41.21 4.28
CA VAL A 165 9.62 -41.50 5.56
C VAL A 165 8.53 -41.72 6.60
N ASP A 166 8.64 -42.89 7.00
CA ASP A 166 7.96 -43.60 8.04
C ASP A 166 8.14 -42.96 9.41
N ALA A 167 7.06 -42.95 10.11
CA ALA A 167 7.02 -42.58 11.51
C ALA A 167 7.16 -43.83 12.38
N GLY A 168 7.96 -43.74 13.36
CA GLY A 168 7.93 -44.65 14.50
C GLY A 168 8.09 -43.77 15.71
N GLY A 169 7.22 -43.73 16.63
CA GLY A 169 6.69 -44.67 17.53
C GLY A 169 7.44 -44.63 18.83
N GLU A 170 6.71 -44.40 19.86
CA GLU A 170 6.92 -44.51 21.32
C GLU A 170 7.16 -43.25 22.07
#